data_76bf918339aa4e590d80f25e1d397be1
#
_entry.id   76bf918339aa4e590d80f25e1d397be1
#
_cell.length_a   1.000
_cell.length_b   1.000
_cell.length_c   1.000
_cell.angle_alpha   90.00
_cell.angle_beta   90.00
_cell.angle_gamma   90.00
#
_symmetry.space_group_name_H-M   'P 1'
#
loop_
_entity.id
_entity.type
_entity.pdbx_description
1 polymer ?
#
loop_
_entity_poly.entity_id
_entity_poly.type
_entity_poly.pdbx_seq_one_letter_code
_entity_poly.pdbx_strand_id
1 'polypeptide(L)'
;DLKLKKLSFTGEPLDTQTAIWAKKQFGHDVCSIYGSTEVGVIIANYPGAEDLPARLGSLGKPLPGCKIDIQDANGVSCSVGSIGEIKLFKNGTWFPVKDLGSFDHDGYYFHHGRADDVIISAGWTMSAVEIEDVLLKHTAVEEAAVIGVPDEERGQIVKAFIITKS
;
A
#
# COMPACT_ATOMS: atom_id res chain seq x y z
N ASP A 1 6.48 -14.67 30.12
CA ASP A 1 5.27 -14.27 29.37
C ASP A 1 5.40 -12.87 28.85
N LEU A 2 5.55 -12.73 27.54
CA LEU A 2 5.60 -11.43 26.86
C LEU A 2 4.17 -10.87 26.81
N LYS A 3 3.87 -9.85 27.60
CA LYS A 3 2.55 -9.19 27.58
C LYS A 3 2.59 -8.04 26.55
N LEU A 4 2.45 -8.38 25.28
CA LEU A 4 2.28 -7.39 24.22
C LEU A 4 0.94 -6.68 24.41
N LYS A 5 0.95 -5.35 24.30
CA LYS A 5 -0.27 -4.52 24.34
C LYS A 5 -0.65 -4.00 22.96
N LYS A 6 0.34 -3.85 22.08
CA LYS A 6 0.18 -3.31 20.73
C LYS A 6 1.22 -3.96 19.82
N LEU A 7 0.86 -4.12 18.55
CA LEU A 7 1.74 -4.63 17.51
C LEU A 7 1.63 -3.71 16.30
N SER A 8 2.75 -3.17 15.84
CA SER A 8 2.79 -2.31 14.66
C SER A 8 3.95 -2.67 13.76
N PHE A 9 3.83 -2.32 12.49
CA PHE A 9 4.85 -2.51 11.47
C PHE A 9 4.97 -1.27 10.60
N THR A 10 6.11 -1.14 9.96
CA THR A 10 6.42 -0.08 8.99
C THR A 10 7.49 -0.59 8.01
N GLY A 11 7.65 0.13 6.91
CA GLY A 11 8.70 -0.12 5.91
C GLY A 11 8.18 -0.85 4.68
N GLU A 12 7.48 -1.95 4.84
CA GLU A 12 6.93 -2.74 3.73
C GLU A 12 5.46 -3.08 3.97
N PRO A 13 4.68 -3.36 2.91
CA PRO A 13 3.33 -3.89 3.05
C PRO A 13 3.35 -5.23 3.80
N LEU A 14 2.41 -5.41 4.72
CA LEU A 14 2.23 -6.67 5.42
C LEU A 14 1.20 -7.51 4.68
N ASP A 15 1.57 -8.72 4.29
CA ASP A 15 0.64 -9.65 3.67
C ASP A 15 -0.45 -10.11 4.65
N THR A 16 -1.62 -10.43 4.09
CA THR A 16 -2.81 -10.78 4.86
C THR A 16 -2.62 -12.02 5.73
N GLN A 17 -1.85 -13.03 5.27
CA GLN A 17 -1.66 -14.28 6.01
C GLN A 17 -0.80 -14.05 7.24
N THR A 18 0.28 -13.28 7.10
CA THR A 18 1.14 -12.89 8.21
C THR A 18 0.37 -12.06 9.25
N ALA A 19 -0.48 -11.13 8.81
CA ALA A 19 -1.32 -10.35 9.73
C ALA A 19 -2.33 -11.22 10.51
N ILE A 20 -2.99 -12.17 9.84
CA ILE A 20 -3.89 -13.14 10.48
C ILE A 20 -3.13 -14.02 11.47
N TRP A 21 -1.97 -14.55 11.07
CA TRP A 21 -1.10 -15.33 11.93
C TRP A 21 -0.69 -14.56 13.18
N ALA A 22 -0.23 -13.32 13.01
CA ALA A 22 0.21 -12.48 14.13
C ALA A 22 -0.95 -12.19 15.10
N LYS A 23 -2.15 -11.88 14.60
CA LYS A 23 -3.35 -11.72 15.44
C LYS A 23 -3.65 -12.97 16.24
N LYS A 24 -3.55 -14.16 15.62
CA LYS A 24 -3.77 -15.45 16.28
C LYS A 24 -2.73 -15.71 17.38
N GLN A 25 -1.45 -15.36 17.14
CA GLN A 25 -0.36 -15.60 18.09
C GLN A 25 -0.34 -14.61 19.26
N PHE A 26 -0.61 -13.35 19.00
CA PHE A 26 -0.41 -12.26 19.96
C PHE A 26 -1.72 -11.68 20.51
N GLY A 27 -2.87 -12.05 19.94
CA GLY A 27 -4.18 -11.56 20.38
C GLY A 27 -4.50 -10.11 19.99
N HIS A 28 -3.65 -9.48 19.14
CA HIS A 28 -3.78 -8.09 18.72
C HIS A 28 -3.73 -7.96 17.19
N ASP A 29 -4.47 -6.99 16.67
CA ASP A 29 -4.31 -6.59 15.27
C ASP A 29 -2.95 -5.95 15.04
N VAL A 30 -2.35 -6.24 13.88
CA VAL A 30 -1.12 -5.58 13.45
C VAL A 30 -1.48 -4.26 12.81
N CYS A 31 -0.94 -3.18 13.34
CA CYS A 31 -1.26 -1.81 12.94
C CYS A 31 -0.17 -1.24 12.04
N SER A 32 -0.55 -0.79 10.85
CA SER A 32 0.34 -0.10 9.93
C SER A 32 0.74 1.28 10.47
N ILE A 33 1.99 1.64 10.25
CA ILE A 33 2.53 2.99 10.40
C ILE A 33 3.20 3.35 9.07
N TYR A 34 2.59 4.27 8.32
CA TYR A 34 3.00 4.62 6.96
C TYR A 34 3.57 6.03 6.89
N GLY A 35 4.65 6.14 6.13
CA GLY A 35 5.32 7.39 5.82
C GLY A 35 6.65 7.15 5.11
N SER A 36 7.41 8.21 4.90
CA SER A 36 8.73 8.14 4.29
C SER A 36 9.72 9.04 5.02
N THR A 37 11.00 8.93 4.68
CA THR A 37 12.06 9.76 5.27
C THR A 37 11.79 11.25 5.04
N GLU A 38 11.19 11.63 3.92
CA GLU A 38 10.96 13.02 3.51
C GLU A 38 9.77 13.67 4.23
N VAL A 39 8.77 12.86 4.60
CA VAL A 39 7.51 13.36 5.15
C VAL A 39 7.27 12.94 6.60
N GLY A 40 8.02 11.96 7.10
CA GLY A 40 7.75 11.33 8.39
C GLY A 40 6.51 10.42 8.33
N VAL A 41 5.98 10.04 9.49
CA VAL A 41 4.74 9.26 9.57
C VAL A 41 3.54 10.17 9.28
N ILE A 42 2.68 9.77 8.35
CA ILE A 42 1.55 10.58 7.88
C ILE A 42 0.21 9.87 7.95
N ILE A 43 0.20 8.52 7.88
CA ILE A 43 -0.99 7.68 7.97
C ILE A 43 -0.69 6.53 8.95
N ALA A 44 -1.65 6.15 9.78
CA ALA A 44 -1.50 5.00 10.66
C ALA A 44 -2.85 4.37 11.04
N ASN A 45 -2.81 3.09 11.42
CA ASN A 45 -3.85 2.49 12.21
C ASN A 45 -3.64 2.85 13.69
N TYR A 46 -4.73 3.11 14.40
CA TYR A 46 -4.69 3.56 15.81
C TYR A 46 -5.03 2.39 16.74
N PRO A 47 -4.03 1.65 17.27
CA PRO A 47 -4.29 0.50 18.13
C PRO A 47 -5.04 0.91 19.40
N GLY A 48 -6.20 0.29 19.64
CA GLY A 48 -7.01 0.51 20.85
C GLY A 48 -7.87 1.77 20.81
N ALA A 49 -8.02 2.43 19.68
CA ALA A 49 -9.02 3.47 19.48
C ALA A 49 -10.34 2.80 19.06
N GLU A 50 -11.37 2.85 19.91
CA GLU A 50 -12.66 2.19 19.65
C GLU A 50 -13.35 2.76 18.40
N ASP A 51 -13.25 4.08 18.19
CA ASP A 51 -13.84 4.76 17.03
C ASP A 51 -13.04 4.62 15.73
N LEU A 52 -11.83 4.09 15.81
CA LEU A 52 -10.89 3.95 14.69
C LEU A 52 -10.24 2.56 14.70
N PRO A 53 -11.03 1.48 14.54
CA PRO A 53 -10.49 0.12 14.59
C PRO A 53 -9.44 -0.08 13.48
N ALA A 54 -8.41 -0.86 13.80
CA ALA A 54 -7.44 -1.26 12.79
C ALA A 54 -8.15 -2.06 11.68
N ARG A 55 -7.91 -1.67 10.42
CA ARG A 55 -8.45 -2.37 9.25
C ARG A 55 -7.31 -3.12 8.56
N LEU A 56 -7.46 -4.43 8.49
CA LEU A 56 -6.49 -5.31 7.83
C LEU A 56 -6.26 -4.89 6.37
N GLY A 57 -5.01 -4.84 5.94
CA GLY A 57 -4.61 -4.44 4.59
C GLY A 57 -4.62 -2.93 4.34
N SER A 58 -5.11 -2.11 5.30
CA SER A 58 -5.06 -0.66 5.15
C SER A 58 -3.82 -0.06 5.80
N LEU A 59 -3.38 1.07 5.26
CA LEU A 59 -2.39 1.95 5.91
C LEU A 59 -2.97 2.61 7.17
N GLY A 60 -4.29 2.66 7.31
CA GLY A 60 -5.01 3.36 8.35
C GLY A 60 -5.60 4.68 7.87
N LYS A 61 -5.66 5.67 8.78
CA LYS A 61 -6.16 7.02 8.52
C LYS A 61 -5.07 8.07 8.72
N PRO A 62 -5.22 9.26 8.10
CA PRO A 62 -4.26 10.34 8.29
C PRO A 62 -4.05 10.69 9.76
N LEU A 63 -2.81 10.96 10.14
CA LEU A 63 -2.50 11.45 11.49
C LEU A 63 -3.13 12.84 11.72
N PRO A 64 -3.48 13.19 12.96
CA PRO A 64 -3.94 14.53 13.29
C PRO A 64 -3.00 15.62 12.77
N GLY A 65 -3.54 16.56 12.00
CA GLY A 65 -2.78 17.63 11.35
C GLY A 65 -2.19 17.27 9.98
N CYS A 66 -2.21 16.02 9.55
CA CYS A 66 -1.85 15.62 8.19
C CYS A 66 -3.06 15.74 7.26
N LYS A 67 -2.93 16.55 6.20
CA LYS A 67 -3.90 16.63 5.12
C LYS A 67 -3.38 15.82 3.95
N ILE A 68 -4.03 14.70 3.67
CA ILE A 68 -3.66 13.74 2.61
C ILE A 68 -4.72 13.78 1.51
N ASP A 69 -4.27 13.62 0.28
CA ASP A 69 -5.14 13.49 -0.89
C ASP A 69 -4.59 12.38 -1.81
N ILE A 70 -5.46 11.79 -2.60
CA ILE A 70 -5.11 10.89 -3.69
C ILE A 70 -5.38 11.64 -4.98
N GLN A 71 -4.35 11.85 -5.79
CA GLN A 71 -4.45 12.65 -7.01
C GLN A 71 -4.04 11.86 -8.24
N ASP A 72 -4.72 12.12 -9.34
CA ASP A 72 -4.36 11.62 -10.66
C ASP A 72 -3.11 12.32 -11.24
N ALA A 73 -2.70 11.92 -12.44
CA ALA A 73 -1.55 12.49 -13.14
C ALA A 73 -1.71 14.00 -13.48
N ASN A 74 -2.94 14.52 -13.46
CA ASN A 74 -3.24 15.93 -13.71
C ASN A 74 -3.32 16.75 -12.41
N GLY A 75 -3.13 16.12 -11.25
CA GLY A 75 -3.24 16.75 -9.94
C GLY A 75 -4.68 16.93 -9.46
N VAL A 76 -5.64 16.22 -10.05
CA VAL A 76 -7.05 16.25 -9.67
C VAL A 76 -7.30 15.17 -8.62
N SER A 77 -8.05 15.51 -7.55
CA SER A 77 -8.41 14.56 -6.50
C SER A 77 -9.23 13.39 -7.06
N CYS A 78 -8.82 12.18 -6.75
CA CYS A 78 -9.49 10.95 -7.13
C CYS A 78 -10.77 10.73 -6.31
N SER A 79 -11.72 10.01 -6.90
CA SER A 79 -12.91 9.54 -6.17
C SER A 79 -12.57 8.35 -5.28
N VAL A 80 -13.47 8.06 -4.32
CA VAL A 80 -13.37 6.90 -3.43
C VAL A 80 -13.15 5.62 -4.24
N GLY A 81 -12.16 4.82 -3.83
CA GLY A 81 -11.78 3.57 -4.47
C GLY A 81 -10.91 3.71 -5.72
N SER A 82 -10.74 4.94 -6.25
CA SER A 82 -9.85 5.16 -7.40
C SER A 82 -8.40 5.25 -6.95
N ILE A 83 -7.51 4.69 -7.78
CA ILE A 83 -6.06 4.71 -7.54
C ILE A 83 -5.46 6.01 -8.07
N GLY A 84 -4.59 6.63 -7.29
CA GLY A 84 -3.80 7.80 -7.67
C GLY A 84 -2.58 7.93 -6.77
N GLU A 85 -1.78 8.97 -6.97
CA GLU A 85 -0.60 9.22 -6.15
C GLU A 85 -0.99 9.82 -4.79
N ILE A 86 -0.41 9.29 -3.71
CA ILE A 86 -0.58 9.82 -2.35
C ILE A 86 0.16 11.16 -2.27
N LYS A 87 -0.55 12.20 -1.90
CA LYS A 87 -0.03 13.56 -1.72
C LYS A 87 -0.23 14.03 -0.29
N LEU A 88 0.80 14.67 0.27
CA LEU A 88 0.72 15.36 1.55
C LEU A 88 0.68 16.88 1.33
N PHE A 89 -0.29 17.59 1.92
CA PHE A 89 -0.29 19.05 1.91
C PHE A 89 0.68 19.59 2.96
N LYS A 90 1.75 20.25 2.48
CA LYS A 90 2.81 20.80 3.33
C LYS A 90 3.27 22.14 2.78
N ASN A 91 3.44 23.14 3.64
CA ASN A 91 3.94 24.46 3.26
C ASN A 91 3.15 25.14 2.11
N GLY A 92 1.83 24.96 2.09
CA GLY A 92 0.95 25.58 1.08
C GLY A 92 0.90 24.85 -0.27
N THR A 93 1.54 23.70 -0.41
CA THR A 93 1.54 22.91 -1.65
C THR A 93 1.34 21.42 -1.40
N TRP A 94 0.93 20.68 -2.43
CA TRP A 94 0.86 19.24 -2.43
C TRP A 94 2.22 18.61 -2.73
N PHE A 95 2.76 17.86 -1.77
CA PHE A 95 4.03 17.16 -1.89
C PHE A 95 3.77 15.69 -2.28
N PRO A 96 4.38 15.19 -3.39
CA PRO A 96 4.23 13.80 -3.81
C PRO A 96 5.00 12.86 -2.88
N VAL A 97 4.34 11.82 -2.38
CA VAL A 97 5.00 10.77 -1.58
C VAL A 97 5.64 9.71 -2.47
N LYS A 98 5.27 9.69 -3.76
CA LYS A 98 5.70 8.74 -4.79
C LYS A 98 5.19 7.30 -4.57
N ASP A 99 4.12 7.15 -3.82
CA ASP A 99 3.39 5.90 -3.69
C ASP A 99 2.00 6.06 -4.28
N LEU A 100 1.47 4.99 -4.85
CA LEU A 100 0.09 4.90 -5.26
C LEU A 100 -0.78 4.46 -4.10
N GLY A 101 -1.97 5.02 -4.03
CA GLY A 101 -2.95 4.67 -3.02
C GLY A 101 -4.36 4.88 -3.48
N SER A 102 -5.29 4.38 -2.68
CA SER A 102 -6.71 4.70 -2.75
C SER A 102 -7.24 4.92 -1.34
N PHE A 103 -8.48 5.37 -1.22
CA PHE A 103 -9.17 5.45 0.06
C PHE A 103 -10.61 4.97 -0.08
N ASP A 104 -11.17 4.45 1.01
CA ASP A 104 -12.55 3.98 1.04
C ASP A 104 -13.52 5.01 1.61
N HIS A 105 -14.81 4.67 1.64
CA HIS A 105 -15.88 5.52 2.17
C HIS A 105 -15.72 5.87 3.65
N ASP A 106 -15.00 5.04 4.42
CA ASP A 106 -14.73 5.26 5.84
C ASP A 106 -13.44 6.07 6.07
N GLY A 107 -12.73 6.45 4.99
CA GLY A 107 -11.50 7.23 5.02
C GLY A 107 -10.25 6.43 5.40
N TYR A 108 -10.25 5.10 5.20
CA TYR A 108 -9.04 4.29 5.30
C TYR A 108 -8.30 4.30 3.97
N TYR A 109 -6.98 4.44 4.04
CA TYR A 109 -6.09 4.46 2.90
C TYR A 109 -5.49 3.08 2.65
N PHE A 110 -5.25 2.75 1.37
CA PHE A 110 -4.68 1.49 0.91
C PHE A 110 -3.50 1.78 0.00
N HIS A 111 -2.43 1.00 0.11
CA HIS A 111 -1.23 1.13 -0.70
C HIS A 111 -1.33 0.24 -1.94
N HIS A 112 -0.91 0.77 -3.10
CA HIS A 112 -0.93 0.08 -4.39
C HIS A 112 0.44 0.05 -5.08
N GLY A 113 1.51 0.16 -4.30
CA GLY A 113 2.89 0.16 -4.79
C GLY A 113 3.44 1.56 -5.03
N ARG A 114 4.61 1.61 -5.64
CA ARG A 114 5.32 2.86 -5.96
C ARG A 114 4.76 3.47 -7.25
N ALA A 115 4.71 4.79 -7.30
CA ALA A 115 4.29 5.50 -8.51
C ALA A 115 5.32 5.39 -9.66
N ASP A 116 6.59 5.13 -9.31
CA ASP A 116 7.69 4.91 -10.26
C ASP A 116 7.80 3.43 -10.73
N ASP A 117 7.13 2.49 -10.06
CA ASP A 117 7.09 1.07 -10.42
C ASP A 117 5.82 0.67 -11.22
N VAL A 118 5.08 1.66 -11.69
CA VAL A 118 3.88 1.44 -12.49
C VAL A 118 4.24 0.93 -13.88
N ILE A 119 3.59 -0.14 -14.32
CA ILE A 119 3.74 -0.71 -15.65
C ILE A 119 2.66 -0.14 -16.57
N ILE A 120 3.07 0.56 -17.63
CA ILE A 120 2.14 1.13 -18.62
C ILE A 120 2.23 0.29 -19.90
N SER A 121 1.21 -0.53 -20.14
CA SER A 121 1.13 -1.41 -21.31
C SER A 121 -0.08 -1.06 -22.16
N ALA A 122 0.14 -0.67 -23.40
CA ALA A 122 -0.90 -0.29 -24.37
C ALA A 122 -1.94 0.70 -23.79
N GLY A 123 -1.47 1.66 -22.95
CA GLY A 123 -2.32 2.66 -22.29
C GLY A 123 -2.99 2.18 -20.99
N TRP A 124 -2.85 0.92 -20.62
CA TRP A 124 -3.31 0.39 -19.33
C TRP A 124 -2.23 0.58 -18.26
N THR A 125 -2.63 1.13 -17.14
CA THR A 125 -1.79 1.29 -15.95
C THR A 125 -1.98 0.09 -15.02
N MET A 126 -0.91 -0.60 -14.70
CA MET A 126 -0.91 -1.80 -13.85
C MET A 126 0.05 -1.63 -12.68
N SER A 127 -0.34 -2.09 -11.51
CA SER A 127 0.53 -2.18 -10.34
C SER A 127 1.31 -3.49 -10.36
N ALA A 128 2.63 -3.42 -10.28
CA ALA A 128 3.49 -4.60 -10.12
C ALA A 128 3.09 -5.40 -8.88
N VAL A 129 2.85 -4.71 -7.76
CA VAL A 129 2.47 -5.31 -6.47
C VAL A 129 1.15 -6.08 -6.56
N GLU A 130 0.13 -5.55 -7.25
CA GLU A 130 -1.15 -6.27 -7.43
C GLU A 130 -0.97 -7.58 -8.21
N ILE A 131 -0.08 -7.59 -9.21
CA ILE A 131 0.23 -8.79 -9.99
C ILE A 131 1.01 -9.78 -9.13
N GLU A 132 1.99 -9.32 -8.35
CA GLU A 132 2.75 -10.14 -7.40
C GLU A 132 1.82 -10.80 -6.37
N ASP A 133 0.89 -10.06 -5.79
CA ASP A 133 -0.11 -10.57 -4.86
C ASP A 133 -0.99 -11.68 -5.46
N VAL A 134 -1.32 -11.56 -6.73
CA VAL A 134 -2.07 -12.61 -7.44
C VAL A 134 -1.21 -13.85 -7.66
N LEU A 135 0.06 -13.68 -8.06
CA LEU A 135 1.00 -14.79 -8.26
C LEU A 135 1.29 -15.55 -6.97
N LEU A 136 1.45 -14.85 -5.84
CA LEU A 136 1.69 -15.42 -4.52
C LEU A 136 0.51 -16.25 -3.98
N LYS A 137 -0.70 -16.09 -4.54
CA LYS A 137 -1.85 -16.96 -4.20
C LYS A 137 -1.73 -18.36 -4.79
N HIS A 138 -0.88 -18.56 -5.78
CA HIS A 138 -0.67 -19.87 -6.38
C HIS A 138 0.14 -20.76 -5.44
N THR A 139 -0.32 -21.98 -5.20
CA THR A 139 0.26 -22.89 -4.19
C THR A 139 1.72 -23.27 -4.42
N ALA A 140 2.17 -23.25 -5.67
CA ALA A 140 3.55 -23.57 -6.05
C ALA A 140 4.50 -22.36 -6.05
N VAL A 141 4.00 -21.13 -5.81
CA VAL A 141 4.82 -19.91 -5.79
C VAL A 141 5.26 -19.63 -4.36
N GLU A 142 6.56 -19.43 -4.17
CA GLU A 142 7.17 -19.00 -2.91
C GLU A 142 7.41 -17.50 -2.92
N GLU A 143 8.03 -16.98 -3.99
CA GLU A 143 8.27 -15.55 -4.18
C GLU A 143 7.93 -15.14 -5.62
N ALA A 144 7.51 -13.91 -5.79
CA ALA A 144 7.27 -13.28 -7.09
C ALA A 144 7.79 -11.85 -7.09
N ALA A 145 8.41 -11.45 -8.21
CA ALA A 145 8.78 -10.07 -8.49
C ALA A 145 8.32 -9.70 -9.91
N VAL A 146 7.69 -8.54 -10.06
CA VAL A 146 7.11 -8.09 -11.33
C VAL A 146 7.70 -6.75 -11.73
N ILE A 147 8.10 -6.64 -13.01
CA ILE A 147 8.60 -5.40 -13.59
C ILE A 147 7.96 -5.14 -14.96
N GLY A 148 7.93 -3.87 -15.37
CA GLY A 148 7.69 -3.49 -16.76
C GLY A 148 9.00 -3.62 -17.56
N VAL A 149 8.95 -4.28 -18.71
CA VAL A 149 10.06 -4.29 -19.66
C VAL A 149 9.64 -3.57 -20.95
N PRO A 150 10.56 -2.86 -21.62
CA PRO A 150 10.24 -2.17 -22.86
C PRO A 150 9.70 -3.12 -23.94
N ASP A 151 8.70 -2.67 -24.69
CA ASP A 151 8.08 -3.36 -25.81
C ASP A 151 7.73 -2.35 -26.90
N GLU A 152 8.03 -2.70 -28.17
CA GLU A 152 7.88 -1.77 -29.31
C GLU A 152 6.42 -1.44 -29.63
N GLU A 153 5.49 -2.38 -29.39
CA GLU A 153 4.08 -2.19 -29.73
C GLU A 153 3.27 -1.64 -28.54
N ARG A 154 3.60 -2.07 -27.32
CA ARG A 154 2.83 -1.77 -26.11
C ARG A 154 3.45 -0.71 -25.20
N GLY A 155 4.67 -0.22 -25.52
CA GLY A 155 5.49 0.61 -24.66
C GLY A 155 6.16 -0.21 -23.58
N GLN A 156 5.40 -0.95 -22.77
CA GLN A 156 5.89 -1.93 -21.79
C GLN A 156 5.04 -3.20 -21.83
N ILE A 157 5.65 -4.33 -21.47
CA ILE A 157 4.97 -5.58 -21.12
C ILE A 157 5.37 -6.03 -19.72
N VAL A 158 4.48 -6.77 -19.09
CA VAL A 158 4.71 -7.35 -17.75
C VAL A 158 5.70 -8.51 -17.87
N LYS A 159 6.73 -8.50 -17.02
CA LYS A 159 7.66 -9.62 -16.81
C LYS A 159 7.65 -10.01 -15.35
N ALA A 160 7.30 -11.27 -15.07
CA ALA A 160 7.35 -11.84 -13.73
C ALA A 160 8.56 -12.77 -13.56
N PHE A 161 9.20 -12.65 -12.41
CA PHE A 161 10.20 -13.58 -11.91
C PHE A 161 9.58 -14.37 -10.76
N ILE A 162 9.68 -15.68 -10.78
CA ILE A 162 8.99 -16.55 -9.83
C ILE A 162 9.99 -17.55 -9.23
N ILE A 163 9.97 -17.65 -7.89
CA ILE A 163 10.61 -18.74 -7.15
C ILE A 163 9.52 -19.73 -6.78
N THR A 164 9.72 -21.00 -7.10
CA THR A 164 8.77 -22.07 -6.78
C THR A 164 9.16 -22.77 -5.48
N LYS A 165 8.17 -23.18 -4.74
CA LYS A 165 8.35 -24.04 -3.57
C LYS A 165 8.97 -25.37 -3.99
N SER A 166 9.90 -25.87 -3.17
CA SER A 166 10.57 -27.19 -3.34
C SER A 166 9.63 -28.32 -2.98
#